data_0de6a3496c907786ce04d8a578e079ef
#
_entry.id   0de6a3496c907786ce04d8a578e079ef
#
_cell.length_a   1.000
_cell.length_b   1.000
_cell.length_c   1.000
_cell.angle_alpha   90.00
_cell.angle_beta   90.00
_cell.angle_gamma   90.00
#
_symmetry.space_group_name_H-M   'P 1'
#
loop_
_entity.id
_entity.type
_entity.pdbx_description
1 polymer ?
#
loop_
_entity_poly.entity_id
_entity_poly.type
_entity_poly.pdbx_seq_one_letter_code
_entity_poly.pdbx_strand_id
1 'polypeptide(L)'
;DIFACEFIESPLPPNFMSQSEFSLPLDLEISQVGMTVDNTIKTRCIFEINKGSNKNSSIDVNTFIPHEDRRIPINQMIYVADGPSDVPVFTVVKQMGGKTYAVYDPDNEKEFEQTCDLVERSRVHNNGPADYRPSSPTSIWVKQKIRDILRNMIKKRNDQLSERSGQSPKHIQEEPETSLTELSKQDTFWK
;
A
#
# COMPACT_ATOMS: atom_id res chain seq x y z
N ASP A 1 2.86 -4.91 12.24
CA ASP A 1 4.13 -4.31 12.63
C ASP A 1 3.84 -3.03 13.43
N ILE A 2 4.69 -2.76 14.39
CA ILE A 2 4.66 -1.53 15.20
C ILE A 2 5.98 -0.81 14.93
N PHE A 3 5.88 0.45 14.52
CA PHE A 3 7.01 1.36 14.42
C PHE A 3 6.84 2.39 15.53
N ALA A 4 7.75 2.41 16.48
CA ALA A 4 7.66 3.24 17.68
C ALA A 4 8.99 3.91 17.99
N CYS A 5 8.95 4.94 18.83
CA CYS A 5 10.16 5.48 19.45
C CYS A 5 10.77 4.39 20.33
N GLU A 6 12.09 4.32 20.34
CA GLU A 6 12.85 3.38 21.16
C GLU A 6 13.63 4.14 22.22
N PHE A 7 13.60 3.61 23.43
CA PHE A 7 14.39 4.11 24.53
C PHE A 7 15.43 3.08 24.94
N ILE A 8 16.61 3.55 25.30
CA ILE A 8 17.70 2.71 25.79
C ILE A 8 17.74 2.85 27.30
N GLU A 9 17.59 1.74 27.99
CA GLU A 9 17.72 1.66 29.44
C GLU A 9 19.20 1.64 29.84
N SER A 10 19.50 2.08 31.07
CA SER A 10 20.83 2.02 31.63
C SER A 10 21.36 0.58 31.64
N PRO A 11 22.62 0.33 31.31
CA PRO A 11 23.19 -1.00 31.37
C PRO A 11 23.16 -1.52 32.81
N LEU A 12 22.93 -2.83 32.94
CA LEU A 12 23.01 -3.49 34.25
C LEU A 12 24.39 -3.25 34.89
N PRO A 13 24.48 -3.09 36.23
CA PRO A 13 25.74 -2.91 36.92
C PRO A 13 26.73 -4.01 36.60
N PRO A 14 28.05 -3.75 36.49
CA PRO A 14 29.05 -4.74 36.08
C PRO A 14 29.05 -6.02 36.92
N ASN A 15 28.58 -6.00 38.14
CA ASN A 15 28.54 -7.14 39.05
C ASN A 15 27.13 -7.76 39.19
N PHE A 16 26.20 -7.43 38.32
CA PHE A 16 24.82 -7.93 38.40
C PHE A 16 24.73 -9.45 38.50
N MET A 17 25.52 -10.17 37.65
CA MET A 17 25.52 -11.62 37.63
C MET A 17 26.20 -12.27 38.86
N SER A 18 26.88 -11.50 39.71
CA SER A 18 27.58 -11.98 40.89
C SER A 18 26.78 -11.78 42.18
N GLN A 19 25.61 -11.18 42.11
CA GLN A 19 24.74 -10.95 43.26
C GLN A 19 24.00 -12.26 43.59
N SER A 20 24.06 -12.66 44.89
CA SER A 20 23.46 -13.90 45.38
C SER A 20 21.90 -13.87 45.44
N GLU A 21 21.30 -12.73 45.27
CA GLU A 21 19.85 -12.57 45.15
C GLU A 21 19.50 -12.00 43.77
N PHE A 22 18.85 -12.82 42.99
CA PHE A 22 18.33 -12.45 41.66
C PHE A 22 17.10 -11.56 41.79
N SER A 23 17.28 -10.31 42.22
CA SER A 23 16.25 -9.26 42.08
C SER A 23 16.65 -8.42 40.83
N LEU A 24 15.97 -8.62 39.72
CA LEU A 24 16.01 -7.64 38.62
C LEU A 24 15.61 -6.28 39.23
N PRO A 25 16.43 -5.22 39.02
CA PRO A 25 15.95 -3.87 39.36
C PRO A 25 14.71 -3.66 38.47
N LEU A 26 13.56 -3.56 39.12
CA LEU A 26 12.26 -3.38 38.43
C LEU A 26 12.14 -1.99 37.80
N ASP A 27 13.06 -1.08 38.08
CA ASP A 27 13.12 0.30 37.60
C ASP A 27 14.45 0.55 36.91
N LEU A 28 14.60 0.02 35.66
CA LEU A 28 15.68 0.44 34.78
C LEU A 28 15.38 1.86 34.33
N GLU A 29 16.24 2.80 34.67
CA GLU A 29 16.09 4.18 34.20
C GLU A 29 16.38 4.30 32.72
N ILE A 30 15.49 4.96 31.99
CA ILE A 30 15.74 5.33 30.60
C ILE A 30 16.90 6.33 30.57
N SER A 31 18.01 5.94 29.93
CA SER A 31 19.22 6.74 29.86
C SER A 31 19.35 7.54 28.58
N GLN A 32 18.78 7.04 27.48
CA GLN A 32 18.92 7.64 26.15
C GLN A 32 17.67 7.40 25.30
N VAL A 33 17.47 8.28 24.31
CA VAL A 33 16.54 8.05 23.20
C VAL A 33 17.30 7.30 22.12
N GLY A 34 16.90 6.07 21.85
CA GLY A 34 17.52 5.23 20.81
C GLY A 34 17.02 5.60 19.41
N MET A 35 15.71 5.73 19.24
CA MET A 35 15.09 6.13 17.99
C MET A 35 13.89 7.02 18.23
N THR A 36 13.74 8.05 17.42
CA THR A 36 12.53 8.90 17.40
C THR A 36 11.83 8.75 16.05
N VAL A 37 10.53 8.47 16.08
CA VAL A 37 9.72 8.41 14.86
C VAL A 37 9.28 9.81 14.48
N ASP A 38 10.04 10.45 13.60
CA ASP A 38 9.73 11.74 12.99
C ASP A 38 9.05 11.60 11.62
N ASN A 39 8.81 12.71 10.94
CA ASN A 39 8.18 12.76 9.62
C ASN A 39 8.98 11.97 8.55
N THR A 40 10.31 11.97 8.67
CA THR A 40 11.21 11.28 7.74
C THR A 40 11.14 9.78 7.96
N ILE A 41 11.19 9.36 9.20
CA ILE A 41 11.05 7.94 9.58
C ILE A 41 9.67 7.40 9.19
N LYS A 42 8.59 8.16 9.43
CA LYS A 42 7.23 7.78 8.98
C LYS A 42 7.20 7.53 7.46
N THR A 43 7.81 8.41 6.68
CA THR A 43 7.89 8.25 5.21
C THR A 43 8.72 7.02 4.83
N ARG A 44 9.86 6.81 5.50
CA ARG A 44 10.69 5.63 5.29
C ARG A 44 9.92 4.34 5.56
N CYS A 45 9.11 4.27 6.64
CA CYS A 45 8.28 3.11 6.95
C CYS A 45 7.32 2.73 5.82
N ILE A 46 6.76 3.72 5.09
CA ILE A 46 5.93 3.43 3.90
C ILE A 46 6.73 2.69 2.83
N PHE A 47 7.97 3.09 2.57
CA PHE A 47 8.83 2.42 1.60
C PHE A 47 9.31 1.06 2.09
N GLU A 48 9.58 0.89 3.38
CA GLU A 48 9.92 -0.39 3.98
C GLU A 48 8.77 -1.41 3.83
N ILE A 49 7.53 -0.99 4.11
CA ILE A 49 6.34 -1.81 3.88
C ILE A 49 6.17 -2.11 2.38
N ASN A 50 6.35 -1.10 1.52
CA ASN A 50 6.22 -1.24 0.08
C ASN A 50 7.18 -2.28 -0.49
N LYS A 51 8.45 -2.23 -0.08
CA LYS A 51 9.50 -3.15 -0.55
C LYS A 51 9.59 -4.46 0.24
N GLY A 52 9.09 -4.47 1.47
CA GLY A 52 9.10 -5.64 2.34
C GLY A 52 10.33 -5.75 3.24
N SER A 53 11.21 -4.72 3.30
CA SER A 53 12.37 -4.70 4.19
C SER A 53 11.98 -4.75 5.67
N ASN A 54 10.79 -4.28 6.02
CA ASN A 54 10.21 -4.44 7.36
C ASN A 54 9.93 -5.92 7.76
N LYS A 55 9.97 -6.84 6.82
CA LYS A 55 9.76 -8.29 7.06
C LYS A 55 10.98 -9.13 6.72
N ASN A 56 11.88 -8.61 5.93
CA ASN A 56 13.10 -9.29 5.52
C ASN A 56 14.27 -8.29 5.56
N SER A 57 15.11 -8.43 6.57
CA SER A 57 16.28 -7.56 6.79
C SER A 57 17.36 -7.68 5.70
N SER A 58 17.30 -8.70 4.84
CA SER A 58 18.19 -8.82 3.69
C SER A 58 17.82 -7.86 2.55
N ILE A 59 16.65 -7.24 2.59
CA ILE A 59 16.19 -6.26 1.61
C ILE A 59 16.51 -4.87 2.12
N ASP A 60 17.46 -4.19 1.50
CA ASP A 60 17.71 -2.77 1.77
C ASP A 60 16.57 -1.92 1.19
N VAL A 61 16.10 -0.96 1.97
CA VAL A 61 15.04 -0.01 1.54
C VAL A 61 15.45 0.80 0.31
N ASN A 62 16.76 0.98 0.07
CA ASN A 62 17.29 1.68 -1.10
C ASN A 62 17.44 0.78 -2.34
N THR A 63 17.30 -0.54 -2.20
CA THR A 63 17.37 -1.46 -3.34
C THR A 63 16.28 -1.12 -4.36
N PHE A 64 16.65 -1.08 -5.64
CA PHE A 64 15.67 -0.95 -6.71
C PHE A 64 14.87 -2.26 -6.83
N ILE A 65 13.57 -2.19 -6.67
CA ILE A 65 12.62 -3.30 -6.88
C ILE A 65 11.60 -2.84 -7.92
N PRO A 66 11.43 -3.57 -9.04
CA PRO A 66 10.39 -3.31 -10.03
C PRO A 66 9.01 -3.18 -9.36
N HIS A 67 8.13 -2.38 -9.96
CA HIS A 67 6.84 -2.07 -9.33
C HIS A 67 5.98 -3.33 -9.12
N GLU A 68 6.05 -4.28 -10.04
CA GLU A 68 5.35 -5.57 -10.02
C GLU A 68 5.83 -6.52 -8.92
N ASP A 69 7.11 -6.41 -8.52
CA ASP A 69 7.74 -7.28 -7.53
C ASP A 69 7.68 -6.70 -6.11
N ARG A 70 7.14 -5.49 -5.96
CA ARG A 70 7.01 -4.87 -4.65
C ARG A 70 5.98 -5.60 -3.81
N ARG A 71 6.35 -5.85 -2.54
CA ARG A 71 5.51 -6.63 -1.62
C ARG A 71 4.12 -6.04 -1.45
N ILE A 72 4.01 -4.73 -1.20
CA ILE A 72 2.74 -4.01 -1.07
C ILE A 72 2.83 -2.73 -1.89
N PRO A 73 2.24 -2.67 -3.09
CA PRO A 73 2.19 -1.44 -3.88
C PRO A 73 1.50 -0.30 -3.13
N ILE A 74 2.05 0.92 -3.20
CA ILE A 74 1.53 2.06 -2.42
C ILE A 74 0.08 2.40 -2.82
N ASN A 75 -0.32 2.17 -4.06
CA ASN A 75 -1.71 2.34 -4.51
C ASN A 75 -2.71 1.37 -3.85
N GLN A 76 -2.22 0.38 -3.10
CA GLN A 76 -3.01 -0.53 -2.29
C GLN A 76 -2.98 -0.18 -0.79
N MET A 77 -2.34 0.94 -0.42
CA MET A 77 -2.26 1.41 0.95
C MET A 77 -3.35 2.44 1.25
N ILE A 78 -3.81 2.41 2.50
CA ILE A 78 -4.62 3.47 3.10
C ILE A 78 -3.81 4.01 4.27
N TYR A 79 -3.51 5.30 4.26
CA TYR A 79 -2.80 5.98 5.33
C TYR A 79 -3.78 6.88 6.09
N VAL A 80 -3.88 6.67 7.39
CA VAL A 80 -4.74 7.42 8.31
C VAL A 80 -3.85 8.03 9.40
N ALA A 81 -3.97 9.33 9.61
CA ALA A 81 -3.21 10.05 10.63
C ALA A 81 -3.94 11.33 11.05
N ASP A 82 -3.50 11.94 12.13
CA ASP A 82 -4.20 13.03 12.82
C ASP A 82 -3.64 14.43 12.55
N GLY A 83 -2.47 14.54 11.91
CA GLY A 83 -1.87 15.86 11.98
C GLY A 83 -0.91 16.30 10.87
N PRO A 84 -0.41 17.55 11.04
CA PRO A 84 0.50 18.17 10.08
C PRO A 84 1.83 17.48 9.96
N SER A 85 2.27 16.77 11.00
CA SER A 85 3.50 15.97 10.98
C SER A 85 3.45 14.85 9.93
N ASP A 86 2.25 14.48 9.48
CA ASP A 86 2.00 13.42 8.51
C ASP A 86 1.85 13.93 7.06
N VAL A 87 1.91 15.25 6.84
CA VAL A 87 1.79 15.85 5.51
C VAL A 87 2.77 15.28 4.48
N PRO A 88 4.06 15.03 4.79
CA PRO A 88 4.97 14.39 3.85
C PRO A 88 4.50 13.01 3.44
N VAL A 89 4.04 12.19 4.39
CA VAL A 89 3.53 10.84 4.14
C VAL A 89 2.25 10.89 3.33
N PHE A 90 1.30 11.76 3.69
CA PHE A 90 0.08 11.98 2.91
C PHE A 90 0.40 12.30 1.46
N THR A 91 1.37 13.19 1.24
CA THR A 91 1.79 13.58 -0.11
C THR A 91 2.33 12.40 -0.90
N VAL A 92 3.26 11.64 -0.33
CA VAL A 92 3.86 10.47 -0.98
C VAL A 92 2.81 9.41 -1.29
N VAL A 93 2.00 9.03 -0.31
CA VAL A 93 0.97 7.98 -0.49
C VAL A 93 -0.04 8.41 -1.54
N LYS A 94 -0.49 9.67 -1.51
CA LYS A 94 -1.46 10.19 -2.46
C LYS A 94 -0.91 10.26 -3.88
N GLN A 95 0.31 10.79 -4.07
CA GLN A 95 0.96 10.88 -5.38
C GLN A 95 1.19 9.51 -6.01
N MET A 96 1.45 8.48 -5.19
CA MET A 96 1.64 7.11 -5.66
C MET A 96 0.33 6.30 -5.75
N GLY A 97 -0.83 6.97 -5.70
CA GLY A 97 -2.15 6.39 -5.92
C GLY A 97 -2.79 5.71 -4.71
N GLY A 98 -2.13 5.70 -3.55
CA GLY A 98 -2.71 5.26 -2.28
C GLY A 98 -3.83 6.15 -1.80
N LYS A 99 -4.48 5.79 -0.71
CA LYS A 99 -5.58 6.55 -0.10
C LYS A 99 -5.13 7.17 1.22
N THR A 100 -5.56 8.41 1.46
CA THR A 100 -5.16 9.17 2.64
C THR A 100 -6.39 9.74 3.32
N TYR A 101 -6.40 9.70 4.64
CA TYR A 101 -7.50 10.15 5.46
C TYR A 101 -6.97 10.83 6.72
N ALA A 102 -7.42 12.05 7.00
CA ALA A 102 -7.08 12.74 8.22
C ALA A 102 -8.15 12.50 9.28
N VAL A 103 -7.73 12.18 10.50
CA VAL A 103 -8.65 12.02 11.63
C VAL A 103 -8.44 13.13 12.65
N TYR A 104 -9.51 13.47 13.37
CA TYR A 104 -9.50 14.47 14.43
C TYR A 104 -10.28 13.97 15.65
N ASP A 105 -9.98 14.52 16.82
CA ASP A 105 -10.80 14.35 18.00
C ASP A 105 -12.12 15.13 17.83
N PRO A 106 -13.31 14.47 17.87
CA PRO A 106 -14.60 15.14 17.69
C PRO A 106 -14.87 16.27 18.69
N ASP A 107 -14.20 16.26 19.84
CA ASP A 107 -14.33 17.28 20.88
C ASP A 107 -13.31 18.43 20.71
N ASN A 108 -12.47 18.40 19.65
CA ASN A 108 -11.42 19.38 19.38
C ASN A 108 -11.65 20.15 18.07
N GLU A 109 -12.23 21.35 18.17
CA GLU A 109 -12.53 22.22 17.01
C GLU A 109 -11.27 22.59 16.21
N LYS A 110 -10.12 22.79 16.85
CA LYS A 110 -8.87 23.15 16.18
C LYS A 110 -8.35 21.99 15.29
N GLU A 111 -8.45 20.77 15.75
CA GLU A 111 -8.08 19.60 14.96
C GLU A 111 -9.05 19.41 13.77
N PHE A 112 -10.34 19.65 14.00
CA PHE A 112 -11.33 19.66 12.93
C PHE A 112 -10.96 20.67 11.85
N GLU A 113 -10.74 21.95 12.19
CA GLU A 113 -10.34 23.00 11.24
C GLU A 113 -9.05 22.63 10.50
N GLN A 114 -8.05 22.11 11.22
CA GLN A 114 -6.78 21.70 10.65
C GLN A 114 -6.93 20.56 9.63
N THR A 115 -7.76 19.58 9.92
CA THR A 115 -8.00 18.48 8.97
C THR A 115 -8.84 18.91 7.78
N CYS A 116 -9.76 19.87 7.94
CA CYS A 116 -10.48 20.51 6.84
C CYS A 116 -9.51 21.22 5.88
N ASP A 117 -8.55 21.98 6.42
CA ASP A 117 -7.50 22.65 5.66
C ASP A 117 -6.67 21.66 4.82
N LEU A 118 -6.36 20.49 5.37
CA LEU A 118 -5.67 19.42 4.62
C LEU A 118 -6.51 18.90 3.43
N VAL A 119 -7.83 18.83 3.57
CA VAL A 119 -8.74 18.44 2.48
C VAL A 119 -8.80 19.53 1.43
N GLU A 120 -9.03 20.79 1.81
CA GLU A 120 -9.14 21.94 0.92
C GLU A 120 -7.87 22.14 0.08
N ARG A 121 -6.71 22.00 0.71
CA ARG A 121 -5.40 22.03 0.02
C ARG A 121 -5.08 20.74 -0.73
N SER A 122 -6.02 19.83 -0.83
CA SER A 122 -5.83 18.55 -1.51
C SER A 122 -4.66 17.72 -0.99
N ARG A 123 -4.29 17.85 0.28
CA ARG A 123 -3.23 17.05 0.91
C ARG A 123 -3.72 15.64 1.23
N VAL A 124 -4.99 15.52 1.63
CA VAL A 124 -5.65 14.23 1.89
C VAL A 124 -6.86 14.04 1.00
N HIS A 125 -7.43 12.85 0.97
CA HIS A 125 -8.64 12.57 0.19
C HIS A 125 -9.92 12.95 0.95
N ASN A 126 -9.91 12.81 2.28
CA ASN A 126 -11.04 13.14 3.13
C ASN A 126 -10.58 13.19 4.60
N ASN A 127 -11.45 13.68 5.49
CA ASN A 127 -11.26 13.71 6.92
C ASN A 127 -12.50 13.21 7.66
N GLY A 128 -12.35 12.96 8.95
CA GLY A 128 -13.45 12.59 9.84
C GLY A 128 -12.98 12.33 11.28
N PRO A 129 -13.93 12.08 12.20
CA PRO A 129 -13.60 11.81 13.59
C PRO A 129 -12.73 10.56 13.76
N ALA A 130 -11.87 10.53 14.77
CA ALA A 130 -11.06 9.37 15.14
C ALA A 130 -11.92 8.25 15.78
N ASP A 131 -13.02 7.93 15.14
CA ASP A 131 -14.00 6.91 15.54
C ASP A 131 -14.04 5.77 14.52
N TYR A 132 -13.68 4.57 14.97
CA TYR A 132 -13.64 3.37 14.13
C TYR A 132 -14.80 2.40 14.39
N ARG A 133 -15.83 2.81 15.12
CA ARG A 133 -17.06 2.00 15.29
C ARG A 133 -17.71 1.73 13.91
N PRO A 134 -18.38 0.60 13.72
CA PRO A 134 -18.86 0.17 12.40
C PRO A 134 -19.71 1.18 11.62
N SER A 135 -20.44 2.04 12.30
CA SER A 135 -21.36 3.04 11.73
C SER A 135 -20.74 4.44 11.60
N SER A 136 -19.51 4.64 12.06
CA SER A 136 -18.86 5.95 11.99
C SER A 136 -18.49 6.33 10.55
N PRO A 137 -18.46 7.65 10.22
CA PRO A 137 -18.05 8.12 8.91
C PRO A 137 -16.66 7.61 8.51
N THR A 138 -15.70 7.62 9.43
CA THR A 138 -14.33 7.13 9.22
C THR A 138 -14.32 5.64 8.88
N SER A 139 -15.03 4.81 9.65
CA SER A 139 -15.13 3.38 9.39
C SER A 139 -15.80 3.06 8.05
N ILE A 140 -16.87 3.79 7.71
CA ILE A 140 -17.57 3.63 6.43
C ILE A 140 -16.63 3.97 5.27
N TRP A 141 -15.92 5.10 5.35
CA TRP A 141 -15.00 5.53 4.31
C TRP A 141 -13.85 4.53 4.11
N VAL A 142 -13.20 4.11 5.19
CA VAL A 142 -12.10 3.13 5.14
C VAL A 142 -12.57 1.82 4.51
N LYS A 143 -13.72 1.28 4.95
CA LYS A 143 -14.31 0.06 4.37
C LYS A 143 -14.60 0.22 2.88
N GLN A 144 -15.13 1.37 2.46
CA GLN A 144 -15.37 1.64 1.04
C GLN A 144 -14.06 1.62 0.24
N LYS A 145 -13.01 2.27 0.75
CA LYS A 145 -11.70 2.29 0.06
C LYS A 145 -11.03 0.92 0.01
N ILE A 146 -11.18 0.10 1.05
CA ILE A 146 -10.75 -1.30 1.02
C ILE A 146 -11.46 -2.06 -0.11
N ARG A 147 -12.78 -1.92 -0.22
CA ARG A 147 -13.55 -2.57 -1.30
C ARG A 147 -13.10 -2.11 -2.70
N ASP A 148 -12.84 -0.82 -2.88
CA ASP A 148 -12.37 -0.26 -4.15
C ASP A 148 -10.99 -0.84 -4.51
N ILE A 149 -10.07 -0.91 -3.55
CA ILE A 149 -8.73 -1.51 -3.73
C ILE A 149 -8.86 -2.98 -4.12
N LEU A 150 -9.67 -3.76 -3.39
CA LEU A 150 -9.87 -5.18 -3.68
C LEU A 150 -10.46 -5.43 -5.08
N ARG A 151 -11.46 -4.63 -5.49
CA ARG A 151 -12.03 -4.70 -6.84
C ARG A 151 -10.98 -4.46 -7.91
N ASN A 152 -10.13 -3.45 -7.73
CA ASN A 152 -9.05 -3.15 -8.66
C ASN A 152 -8.00 -4.26 -8.72
N MET A 153 -7.66 -4.88 -7.59
CA MET A 153 -6.75 -6.02 -7.52
C MET A 153 -7.32 -7.23 -8.29
N ILE A 154 -8.60 -7.55 -8.05
CA ILE A 154 -9.29 -8.66 -8.73
C ILE A 154 -9.34 -8.40 -10.25
N LYS A 155 -9.72 -7.18 -10.65
CA LYS A 155 -9.76 -6.80 -12.06
C LYS A 155 -8.39 -6.97 -12.72
N LYS A 156 -7.34 -6.40 -12.14
CA LYS A 156 -5.97 -6.51 -12.66
C LYS A 156 -5.52 -7.97 -12.81
N ARG A 157 -5.84 -8.81 -11.81
CA ARG A 157 -5.52 -10.25 -11.87
C ARG A 157 -6.26 -10.95 -13.01
N ASN A 158 -7.55 -10.65 -13.20
CA ASN A 158 -8.35 -11.26 -14.27
C ASN A 158 -7.85 -10.81 -15.66
N ASP A 159 -7.49 -9.52 -15.82
CA ASP A 159 -6.92 -8.99 -17.05
C ASP A 159 -5.60 -9.72 -17.39
N GLN A 160 -4.71 -9.88 -16.42
CA GLN A 160 -3.45 -10.62 -16.58
C GLN A 160 -3.66 -12.11 -16.94
N LEU A 161 -4.66 -12.76 -16.34
CA LEU A 161 -5.00 -14.14 -16.67
C LEU A 161 -5.55 -14.25 -18.11
N SER A 162 -6.39 -13.30 -18.52
CA SER A 162 -6.93 -13.25 -19.88
C SER A 162 -5.84 -13.04 -20.91
N GLU A 163 -4.86 -12.17 -20.63
CA GLU A 163 -3.70 -11.96 -21.50
C GLU A 163 -2.81 -13.21 -21.62
N ARG A 164 -2.65 -13.96 -20.52
CA ARG A 164 -1.83 -15.19 -20.49
C ARG A 164 -2.52 -16.40 -21.10
N SER A 165 -3.86 -16.45 -21.07
CA SER A 165 -4.62 -17.62 -21.55
C SER A 165 -4.60 -17.77 -23.06
N GLY A 166 -4.05 -16.82 -23.83
CA GLY A 166 -4.00 -16.85 -25.28
C GLY A 166 -5.38 -16.91 -25.93
N GLN A 167 -5.52 -16.50 -27.15
CA GLN A 167 -6.71 -16.82 -27.95
C GLN A 167 -6.72 -18.33 -28.16
N SER A 168 -7.84 -19.00 -27.92
CA SER A 168 -8.02 -20.39 -28.34
C SER A 168 -7.59 -20.51 -29.80
N PRO A 169 -6.82 -21.54 -30.20
CA PRO A 169 -6.44 -21.73 -31.57
C PRO A 169 -7.73 -21.73 -32.41
N LYS A 170 -7.81 -20.81 -33.38
CA LYS A 170 -8.92 -20.79 -34.32
C LYS A 170 -8.85 -22.12 -35.06
N HIS A 171 -9.93 -22.89 -35.06
CA HIS A 171 -10.06 -24.02 -35.99
C HIS A 171 -9.71 -23.52 -37.38
N ILE A 172 -8.81 -24.23 -38.02
CA ILE A 172 -8.54 -24.02 -39.44
C ILE A 172 -9.90 -24.26 -40.13
N GLN A 173 -10.56 -23.18 -40.56
CA GLN A 173 -11.69 -23.32 -41.45
C GLN A 173 -11.08 -23.83 -42.75
N GLU A 174 -11.37 -25.09 -43.11
CA GLU A 174 -11.11 -25.60 -44.45
C GLU A 174 -11.78 -24.61 -45.40
N GLU A 175 -10.99 -23.93 -46.22
CA GLU A 175 -11.54 -23.15 -47.34
C GLU A 175 -12.39 -24.10 -48.16
N PRO A 176 -13.63 -23.73 -48.53
CA PRO A 176 -14.45 -24.58 -49.38
C PRO A 176 -13.68 -24.82 -50.67
N GLU A 177 -13.44 -26.09 -50.99
CA GLU A 177 -12.86 -26.49 -52.28
C GLU A 177 -13.62 -25.77 -53.39
N THR A 178 -12.96 -24.84 -54.06
CA THR A 178 -13.48 -24.21 -55.27
C THR A 178 -13.64 -25.33 -56.30
N SER A 179 -14.88 -25.75 -56.49
CA SER A 179 -15.21 -26.84 -57.44
C SER A 179 -14.69 -26.47 -58.82
N LEU A 180 -13.85 -27.33 -59.37
CA LEU A 180 -13.24 -27.26 -60.67
C LEU A 180 -14.27 -27.21 -61.83
N THR A 181 -15.54 -26.88 -61.60
CA THR A 181 -16.65 -26.90 -62.55
C THR A 181 -16.85 -25.56 -63.27
N GLU A 182 -16.12 -24.50 -62.97
CA GLU A 182 -16.25 -23.18 -63.61
C GLU A 182 -15.15 -22.88 -64.65
N LEU A 183 -14.15 -23.75 -64.84
CA LEU A 183 -13.09 -23.57 -65.86
C LEU A 183 -13.40 -24.11 -67.23
N SER A 184 -14.60 -24.68 -67.48
CA SER A 184 -14.96 -25.24 -68.77
C SER A 184 -15.87 -24.33 -69.62
N LYS A 185 -16.09 -23.07 -69.29
CA LYS A 185 -16.97 -22.16 -70.07
C LYS A 185 -16.29 -20.96 -70.71
N GLN A 186 -14.99 -20.96 -70.82
CA GLN A 186 -14.27 -19.84 -71.50
C GLN A 186 -13.52 -20.20 -72.80
N ASP A 187 -13.82 -21.34 -73.44
CA ASP A 187 -13.24 -21.68 -74.73
C ASP A 187 -14.31 -21.80 -75.79
N THR A 188 -15.03 -20.75 -76.16
CA THR A 188 -15.79 -20.62 -77.38
C THR A 188 -15.97 -19.16 -77.81
N PHE A 189 -14.89 -18.47 -78.10
CA PHE A 189 -14.95 -17.21 -78.86
C PHE A 189 -13.77 -17.10 -79.85
N TRP A 190 -13.76 -17.96 -80.87
CA TRP A 190 -13.08 -17.73 -82.17
C TRP A 190 -13.76 -18.59 -83.22
N LYS A 191 -14.82 -18.03 -83.86
CA LYS A 191 -15.12 -18.20 -85.32
C LYS A 191 -15.96 -17.02 -85.77
#